data_39247a605c9407dcf98ca454dcf2ceba
#
_entry.id   39247a605c9407dcf98ca454dcf2ceba
#
_cell.length_a   1.000
_cell.length_b   1.000
_cell.length_c   1.000
_cell.angle_alpha   90.00
_cell.angle_beta   90.00
_cell.angle_gamma   90.00
#
_symmetry.space_group_name_H-M   'P 1'
#
loop_
_entity.id
_entity.type
_entity.pdbx_description
1 polymer ?
#
loop_
_entity_poly.entity_id
_entity_poly.type
_entity_poly.pdbx_seq_one_letter_code
_entity_poly.pdbx_strand_id
1 'polypeptide(L)'
;MKAKLPAERRGFLTTRGHSRLTKLHYGRPEFHYEVWHHTGDGRLEVGLHFEGAADANQRAFDFFRSRMVEVKARLPRAELEPWDRGWTRLYETLPAPQLDEQVLDAGVETLCTYIITLEPLLERFERS
;
A
#
# COMPACT_ATOMS: atom_id res chain seq x y z
N MET A 1 -14.55 6.30 -0.54
CA MET A 1 -13.20 6.23 0.07
C MET A 1 -12.64 7.59 0.44
N LYS A 2 -12.75 8.59 -0.43
CA LYS A 2 -12.15 9.90 -0.17
C LYS A 2 -12.61 10.52 1.15
N ALA A 3 -13.87 10.30 1.53
CA ALA A 3 -14.40 10.84 2.79
C ALA A 3 -13.67 10.33 4.04
N LYS A 4 -12.99 9.18 3.94
CA LYS A 4 -12.24 8.59 5.07
C LYS A 4 -10.79 9.08 5.13
N LEU A 5 -10.36 9.90 4.16
CA LEU A 5 -9.02 10.46 4.12
C LEU A 5 -9.06 11.93 4.55
N PRO A 6 -8.00 12.44 5.20
CA PRO A 6 -7.87 13.87 5.42
C PRO A 6 -7.82 14.61 4.09
N ALA A 7 -8.17 15.91 4.11
CA ALA A 7 -8.32 16.69 2.88
C ALA A 7 -7.07 16.66 2.01
N GLU A 8 -5.88 16.75 2.63
CA GLU A 8 -4.60 16.76 1.92
C GLU A 8 -4.24 15.42 1.27
N ARG A 9 -5.01 14.36 1.55
CA ARG A 9 -4.79 13.03 0.96
C ARG A 9 -5.88 12.61 -0.02
N ARG A 10 -6.79 13.53 -0.37
CA ARG A 10 -7.89 13.22 -1.29
C ARG A 10 -7.53 13.39 -2.75
N GLY A 11 -6.37 13.97 -3.05
CA GLY A 11 -5.93 14.25 -4.42
C GLY A 11 -5.12 13.13 -5.06
N PHE A 12 -5.37 11.87 -4.70
CA PHE A 12 -4.65 10.75 -5.29
C PHE A 12 -5.04 10.55 -6.77
N LEU A 13 -4.10 9.98 -7.52
CA LEU A 13 -4.30 9.61 -8.92
C LEU A 13 -4.43 8.08 -8.99
N THR A 14 -5.21 7.60 -9.95
CA THR A 14 -5.35 6.16 -10.18
C THR A 14 -4.57 5.75 -11.40
N THR A 15 -4.01 4.52 -11.35
CA THR A 15 -3.38 3.93 -12.51
C THR A 15 -4.22 2.75 -12.99
N ARG A 16 -3.87 2.25 -14.18
CA ARG A 16 -4.62 1.17 -14.79
C ARG A 16 -4.49 -0.10 -13.95
N GLY A 17 -5.62 -0.64 -13.56
CA GLY A 17 -5.72 -1.92 -12.87
C GLY A 17 -6.68 -2.83 -13.62
N HIS A 18 -7.35 -3.71 -12.90
CA HIS A 18 -8.41 -4.56 -13.44
C HIS A 18 -9.48 -4.76 -12.38
N SER A 19 -10.50 -5.56 -12.65
CA SER A 19 -11.67 -5.69 -11.77
C SER A 19 -11.34 -6.12 -10.33
N ARG A 20 -10.18 -6.76 -10.12
CA ARG A 20 -9.74 -7.26 -8.81
C ARG A 20 -8.52 -6.55 -8.26
N LEU A 21 -8.03 -5.54 -8.97
CA LEU A 21 -6.81 -4.82 -8.61
C LEU A 21 -7.04 -3.33 -8.83
N THR A 22 -6.95 -2.57 -7.77
CA THR A 22 -6.99 -1.10 -7.81
C THR A 22 -5.64 -0.57 -7.38
N LYS A 23 -5.10 0.40 -8.14
CA LYS A 23 -3.83 1.07 -7.83
C LYS A 23 -4.06 2.56 -7.74
N LEU A 24 -3.43 3.20 -6.76
CA LEU A 24 -3.44 4.66 -6.65
C LEU A 24 -2.10 5.18 -6.15
N HIS A 25 -1.79 6.44 -6.49
CA HIS A 25 -0.53 7.06 -6.10
C HIS A 25 -0.69 8.57 -5.92
N TYR A 26 0.35 9.19 -5.38
CA TYR A 26 0.38 10.63 -5.12
C TYR A 26 1.49 11.30 -5.94
N GLY A 27 1.49 11.05 -7.25
CA GLY A 27 2.46 11.64 -8.18
C GLY A 27 3.69 10.79 -8.46
N ARG A 28 3.78 9.58 -7.90
CA ARG A 28 4.90 8.64 -8.08
C ARG A 28 4.33 7.28 -8.45
N PRO A 29 3.99 7.04 -9.71
CA PRO A 29 3.32 5.79 -10.07
C PRO A 29 4.15 4.53 -9.79
N GLU A 30 5.46 4.65 -9.73
CA GLU A 30 6.36 3.53 -9.39
C GLU A 30 6.29 3.15 -7.90
N PHE A 31 5.81 4.04 -7.04
CA PHE A 31 5.56 3.78 -5.61
C PHE A 31 4.08 4.05 -5.37
N HIS A 32 3.28 2.99 -5.41
CA HIS A 32 1.82 3.12 -5.41
C HIS A 32 1.17 2.18 -4.40
N TYR A 33 -0.04 2.53 -4.01
CA TYR A 33 -0.85 1.66 -3.14
C TYR A 33 -1.68 0.74 -4.01
N GLU A 34 -1.86 -0.50 -3.54
CA GLU A 34 -2.70 -1.49 -4.21
C GLU A 34 -3.71 -2.08 -3.25
N VAL A 35 -4.89 -2.37 -3.77
CA VAL A 35 -5.87 -3.26 -3.16
C VAL A 35 -6.12 -4.36 -4.19
N TRP A 36 -5.74 -5.59 -3.86
CA TRP A 36 -5.77 -6.69 -4.80
C TRP A 36 -6.48 -7.90 -4.19
N HIS A 37 -7.55 -8.34 -4.86
CA HIS A 37 -8.26 -9.54 -4.44
C HIS A 37 -7.64 -10.77 -5.12
N HIS A 38 -6.91 -11.55 -4.33
CA HIS A 38 -6.30 -12.81 -4.76
C HIS A 38 -7.35 -13.93 -4.65
N THR A 39 -8.03 -14.22 -5.74
CA THR A 39 -9.14 -15.18 -5.73
C THR A 39 -8.70 -16.61 -5.41
N GLY A 40 -7.50 -17.00 -5.86
CA GLY A 40 -6.97 -18.35 -5.58
C GLY A 40 -6.76 -18.62 -4.10
N ASP A 41 -6.37 -17.59 -3.34
CA ASP A 41 -6.07 -17.70 -1.92
C ASP A 41 -7.23 -17.25 -1.03
N GLY A 42 -8.26 -16.64 -1.60
CA GLY A 42 -9.35 -16.06 -0.83
C GLY A 42 -8.89 -14.95 0.10
N ARG A 43 -8.00 -14.07 -0.37
CA ARG A 43 -7.42 -13.00 0.44
C ARG A 43 -7.47 -11.67 -0.31
N LEU A 44 -7.57 -10.60 0.46
CA LEU A 44 -7.44 -9.23 -0.06
C LEU A 44 -6.10 -8.69 0.42
N GLU A 45 -5.23 -8.30 -0.52
CA GLU A 45 -3.96 -7.67 -0.20
C GLU A 45 -4.14 -6.16 -0.24
N VAL A 46 -3.62 -5.45 0.77
CA VAL A 46 -3.61 -3.99 0.84
C VAL A 46 -2.21 -3.56 1.19
N GLY A 47 -1.64 -2.63 0.43
CA GLY A 47 -0.31 -2.16 0.77
C GLY A 47 0.28 -1.15 -0.18
N LEU A 48 1.54 -0.80 0.11
CA LEU A 48 2.37 0.11 -0.67
C LEU A 48 3.41 -0.73 -1.41
N HIS A 49 3.46 -0.58 -2.71
CA HIS A 49 4.36 -1.32 -3.59
C HIS A 49 5.44 -0.41 -4.15
N PHE A 50 6.67 -0.88 -4.13
CA PHE A 50 7.83 -0.20 -4.72
C PHE A 50 8.21 -0.94 -5.99
N GLU A 51 7.79 -0.41 -7.13
CA GLU A 51 7.92 -1.07 -8.43
C GLU A 51 8.62 -0.19 -9.45
N GLY A 52 9.58 0.58 -8.99
CA GLY A 52 10.45 1.39 -9.81
C GLY A 52 11.73 0.66 -10.19
N ALA A 53 12.80 1.42 -10.42
CA ALA A 53 14.13 0.86 -10.65
C ALA A 53 14.62 0.12 -9.40
N ALA A 54 15.43 -0.93 -9.61
CA ALA A 54 15.86 -1.81 -8.53
C ALA A 54 16.56 -1.07 -7.40
N ASP A 55 17.43 -0.10 -7.74
CA ASP A 55 18.14 0.68 -6.73
C ASP A 55 17.20 1.61 -5.94
N ALA A 56 16.23 2.20 -6.60
CA ALA A 56 15.23 3.05 -5.93
C ALA A 56 14.37 2.22 -4.99
N ASN A 57 13.94 1.04 -5.43
CA ASN A 57 13.17 0.11 -4.61
C ASN A 57 13.97 -0.31 -3.37
N GLN A 58 15.26 -0.58 -3.54
CA GLN A 58 16.12 -1.00 -2.43
C GLN A 58 16.29 0.13 -1.41
N ARG A 59 16.49 1.37 -1.87
CA ARG A 59 16.58 2.52 -0.96
C ARG A 59 15.29 2.72 -0.17
N ALA A 60 14.14 2.58 -0.82
CA ALA A 60 12.84 2.69 -0.14
C ALA A 60 12.67 1.54 0.86
N PHE A 61 13.02 0.33 0.46
CA PHE A 61 12.98 -0.83 1.35
C PHE A 61 13.82 -0.59 2.61
N ASP A 62 15.06 -0.14 2.45
CA ASP A 62 15.95 0.11 3.59
C ASP A 62 15.42 1.22 4.49
N PHE A 63 14.86 2.27 3.89
CA PHE A 63 14.25 3.38 4.64
C PHE A 63 13.12 2.86 5.53
N PHE A 64 12.20 2.10 4.97
CA PHE A 64 11.05 1.60 5.72
C PHE A 64 11.46 0.50 6.70
N ARG A 65 12.42 -0.33 6.35
CA ARG A 65 12.92 -1.37 7.25
C ARG A 65 13.45 -0.78 8.56
N SER A 66 14.17 0.32 8.48
CA SER A 66 14.71 0.99 9.67
C SER A 66 13.61 1.66 10.51
N ARG A 67 12.39 1.76 9.99
CA ARG A 67 11.26 2.43 10.66
C ARG A 67 10.10 1.49 10.95
N MET A 68 10.31 0.18 10.84
CA MET A 68 9.21 -0.78 11.02
C MET A 68 8.63 -0.78 12.42
N VAL A 69 9.39 -0.42 13.46
CA VAL A 69 8.84 -0.26 14.80
C VAL A 69 7.78 0.84 14.81
N GLU A 70 8.08 1.98 14.20
CA GLU A 70 7.15 3.10 14.08
C GLU A 70 5.93 2.72 13.22
N VAL A 71 6.18 2.05 12.09
CA VAL A 71 5.11 1.63 11.18
C VAL A 71 4.17 0.65 11.89
N LYS A 72 4.72 -0.35 12.57
CA LYS A 72 3.90 -1.39 13.21
C LYS A 72 3.14 -0.88 14.43
N ALA A 73 3.50 0.26 14.97
CA ALA A 73 2.71 0.89 16.02
C ALA A 73 1.31 1.27 15.51
N ARG A 74 1.17 1.55 14.22
CA ARG A 74 -0.11 1.91 13.59
C ARG A 74 -0.64 0.81 12.67
N LEU A 75 0.25 0.01 12.12
CA LEU A 75 -0.06 -1.07 11.19
C LEU A 75 0.56 -2.36 11.73
N PRO A 76 -0.02 -2.93 12.80
CA PRO A 76 0.64 -4.05 13.52
C PRO A 76 0.78 -5.31 12.67
N ARG A 77 0.01 -5.46 11.60
CA ARG A 77 0.04 -6.64 10.75
C ARG A 77 0.84 -6.42 9.47
N ALA A 78 1.44 -5.23 9.29
CA ALA A 78 2.19 -4.92 8.08
C ALA A 78 3.47 -5.75 8.01
N GLU A 79 3.76 -6.24 6.81
CA GLU A 79 4.97 -6.97 6.48
C GLU A 79 5.71 -6.23 5.39
N LEU A 80 7.05 -6.19 5.48
CA LEU A 80 7.90 -5.58 4.46
C LEU A 80 8.74 -6.69 3.85
N GLU A 81 8.60 -6.91 2.54
CA GLU A 81 9.32 -8.00 1.89
C GLU A 81 9.71 -7.66 0.45
N PRO A 82 10.84 -8.20 -0.03
CA PRO A 82 11.10 -8.24 -1.46
C PRO A 82 10.11 -9.19 -2.12
N TRP A 83 9.78 -8.92 -3.38
CA TRP A 83 8.97 -9.90 -4.05
C TRP A 83 9.46 -10.09 -5.50
N ASP A 84 8.87 -9.71 -6.53
CA ASP A 84 9.28 -10.11 -7.88
C ASP A 84 10.11 -9.01 -8.56
N ARG A 85 11.08 -9.38 -9.41
CA ARG A 85 11.80 -8.44 -10.31
C ARG A 85 12.52 -7.30 -9.61
N GLY A 86 12.97 -7.50 -8.38
CA GLY A 86 13.56 -6.41 -7.60
C GLY A 86 12.52 -5.46 -7.01
N TRP A 87 11.25 -5.78 -7.13
CA TRP A 87 10.17 -5.06 -6.49
C TRP A 87 10.07 -5.44 -5.02
N THR A 88 9.56 -4.52 -4.21
CA THR A 88 9.34 -4.75 -2.78
C THR A 88 7.96 -4.22 -2.41
N ARG A 89 7.46 -4.66 -1.27
CA ARG A 89 6.14 -4.22 -0.81
C ARG A 89 6.06 -4.18 0.71
N LEU A 90 5.23 -3.26 1.19
CA LEU A 90 4.85 -3.10 2.60
C LEU A 90 3.34 -3.27 2.64
N TYR A 91 2.86 -4.37 3.20
CA TYR A 91 1.50 -4.81 2.96
C TYR A 91 0.95 -5.70 4.08
N GLU A 92 -0.34 -5.94 4.03
CA GLU A 92 -0.98 -7.00 4.81
C GLU A 92 -2.10 -7.64 4.00
N THR A 93 -2.61 -8.78 4.44
CA THR A 93 -3.72 -9.44 3.81
C THR A 93 -4.87 -9.63 4.79
N LEU A 94 -6.09 -9.60 4.24
CA LEU A 94 -7.33 -9.83 4.98
C LEU A 94 -8.00 -11.08 4.42
N PRO A 95 -8.68 -11.90 5.25
CA PRO A 95 -9.49 -12.99 4.71
C PRO A 95 -10.59 -12.42 3.82
N ALA A 96 -10.72 -12.95 2.61
CA ALA A 96 -11.66 -12.47 1.62
C ALA A 96 -12.05 -13.59 0.66
N PRO A 97 -12.78 -14.62 1.13
CA PRO A 97 -13.21 -15.70 0.24
C PRO A 97 -14.13 -15.19 -0.86
N GLN A 98 -14.86 -14.10 -0.60
CA GLN A 98 -15.71 -13.42 -1.57
C GLN A 98 -15.47 -11.92 -1.46
N LEU A 99 -15.63 -11.20 -2.56
CA LEU A 99 -15.50 -9.75 -2.58
C LEU A 99 -16.89 -9.15 -2.34
N ASP A 100 -17.35 -9.21 -1.10
CA ASP A 100 -18.63 -8.62 -0.68
C ASP A 100 -18.41 -7.22 -0.11
N GLU A 101 -19.53 -6.57 0.24
CA GLU A 101 -19.52 -5.20 0.74
C GLU A 101 -18.70 -5.06 2.04
N GLN A 102 -18.81 -6.05 2.92
CA GLN A 102 -18.09 -6.03 4.20
C GLN A 102 -16.57 -6.12 3.98
N VAL A 103 -16.13 -6.95 3.05
CA VAL A 103 -14.71 -7.08 2.68
C VAL A 103 -14.22 -5.79 2.03
N LEU A 104 -15.02 -5.20 1.15
CA LEU A 104 -14.65 -3.93 0.52
C LEU A 104 -14.50 -2.81 1.55
N ASP A 105 -15.42 -2.72 2.50
CA ASP A 105 -15.33 -1.71 3.57
C ASP A 105 -14.07 -1.90 4.42
N ALA A 106 -13.76 -3.14 4.79
CA ALA A 106 -12.55 -3.45 5.56
C ALA A 106 -11.30 -3.10 4.77
N GLY A 107 -11.29 -3.40 3.47
CA GLY A 107 -10.17 -3.07 2.58
C GLY A 107 -9.96 -1.57 2.46
N VAL A 108 -11.04 -0.80 2.30
CA VAL A 108 -10.96 0.66 2.23
C VAL A 108 -10.44 1.24 3.54
N GLU A 109 -10.90 0.77 4.68
CA GLU A 109 -10.42 1.23 5.98
C GLU A 109 -8.92 0.97 6.14
N THR A 110 -8.50 -0.25 5.80
CA THR A 110 -7.09 -0.63 5.88
C THR A 110 -6.25 0.23 4.95
N LEU A 111 -6.70 0.43 3.70
CA LEU A 111 -6.01 1.27 2.73
C LEU A 111 -5.85 2.70 3.25
N CYS A 112 -6.89 3.28 3.82
CA CYS A 112 -6.83 4.63 4.37
C CYS A 112 -5.82 4.72 5.51
N THR A 113 -5.76 3.71 6.39
CA THR A 113 -4.78 3.67 7.47
C THR A 113 -3.36 3.58 6.91
N TYR A 114 -3.15 2.79 5.86
CA TYR A 114 -1.85 2.71 5.18
C TYR A 114 -1.45 4.07 4.62
N ILE A 115 -2.34 4.74 3.91
CA ILE A 115 -2.05 6.05 3.32
C ILE A 115 -1.71 7.07 4.40
N ILE A 116 -2.54 7.17 5.44
CA ILE A 116 -2.35 8.15 6.52
C ILE A 116 -1.02 7.90 7.24
N THR A 117 -0.63 6.65 7.40
CA THR A 117 0.60 6.28 8.12
C THR A 117 1.83 6.42 7.22
N LEU A 118 1.76 5.97 5.98
CA LEU A 118 2.94 5.81 5.12
C LEU A 118 3.24 7.01 4.23
N GLU A 119 2.23 7.76 3.77
CA GLU A 119 2.49 8.91 2.90
C GLU A 119 3.43 9.95 3.52
N PRO A 120 3.24 10.34 4.80
CA PRO A 120 4.20 11.26 5.40
C PRO A 120 5.64 10.72 5.43
N LEU A 121 5.80 9.41 5.65
CA LEU A 121 7.12 8.78 5.63
C LEU A 121 7.70 8.74 4.23
N LEU A 122 6.88 8.44 3.23
CA LEU A 122 7.30 8.39 1.85
C LEU A 122 7.74 9.78 1.36
N GLU A 123 7.02 10.82 1.76
CA GLU A 123 7.41 12.20 1.48
C GLU A 123 8.77 12.53 2.10
N ARG A 124 9.02 12.09 3.33
CA ARG A 124 10.32 12.27 4.00
C ARG A 124 11.42 11.51 3.27
N PHE A 125 11.14 10.30 2.84
CA PHE A 125 12.09 9.51 2.05
C PHE A 125 12.51 10.26 0.79
N GLU A 126 11.57 10.86 0.09
CA GLU A 126 11.85 11.59 -1.15
C GLU A 126 12.66 12.86 -0.96
N ARG A 127 12.58 13.46 0.23
CA ARG A 127 13.36 14.65 0.56
C ARG A 127 14.74 14.32 1.13
N SER A 128 15.04 13.06 1.36
CA SER A 128 16.32 12.65 1.95
C SER A 128 17.42 12.44 0.92
#